data_a1f7af82a7aa0c1cf61cb2f5dedc5d62
#
_entry.id   a1f7af82a7aa0c1cf61cb2f5dedc5d62
#
_cell.length_a   1.000
_cell.length_b   1.000
_cell.length_c   1.000
_cell.angle_alpha   90.00
_cell.angle_beta   90.00
_cell.angle_gamma   90.00
#
_symmetry.space_group_name_H-M   'P 1'
#
loop_
_entity.id
_entity.type
_entity.pdbx_description
1 polymer ?
#
loop_
_entity_poly.entity_id
_entity_poly.type
_entity_poly.pdbx_seq_one_letter_code
_entity_poly.pdbx_strand_id
1 'polypeptide(L)'
;MSLRTNLIFWLLTLLVLVGAIVSISERSEVIEEVSLQKVFKDLEDRLQDVHQISIKNRENAIDLSRKNKEWVLTDRNNFIASEEVVKGLLLAVSELKLKESKTSREELLPRLHVEDVSKKDSKSILLVLRDQKNKVIAELIIGKEAEQMAGVTGMGRYVRKPDEKTAWLAEGNIEVFLDVNKWVNPK
;
A
#
# COMPACT_ATOMS: atom_id res chain seq x y z
N MET A 1 -57.44 -0.26 17.06
CA MET A 1 -56.51 -0.99 16.16
C MET A 1 -56.60 -2.44 16.47
N SER A 2 -56.84 -3.31 15.49
CA SER A 2 -57.09 -4.73 15.77
C SER A 2 -55.74 -5.43 16.09
N LEU A 3 -55.78 -6.45 16.94
CA LEU A 3 -54.63 -7.25 17.34
C LEU A 3 -53.86 -7.77 16.12
N ARG A 4 -54.57 -8.09 15.03
CA ARG A 4 -54.00 -8.56 13.77
C ARG A 4 -53.13 -7.50 13.06
N THR A 5 -53.52 -6.22 13.11
CA THR A 5 -52.76 -5.12 12.48
C THR A 5 -51.44 -4.87 13.20
N ASN A 6 -51.45 -4.94 14.54
CA ASN A 6 -50.25 -4.81 15.35
C ASN A 6 -49.25 -5.96 15.10
N LEU A 7 -49.76 -7.18 14.94
CA LEU A 7 -48.94 -8.36 14.71
C LEU A 7 -48.25 -8.29 13.35
N ILE A 8 -48.92 -7.78 12.32
CA ILE A 8 -48.35 -7.57 10.99
C ILE A 8 -47.25 -6.50 11.04
N PHE A 9 -47.45 -5.41 11.78
CA PHE A 9 -46.41 -4.36 11.94
C PHE A 9 -45.17 -4.91 12.64
N TRP A 10 -45.31 -5.70 13.70
CA TRP A 10 -44.14 -6.30 14.38
C TRP A 10 -43.42 -7.30 13.50
N LEU A 11 -44.11 -8.04 12.66
CA LEU A 11 -43.51 -9.02 11.74
C LEU A 11 -42.74 -8.32 10.63
N LEU A 12 -43.25 -7.20 10.12
CA LEU A 12 -42.58 -6.37 9.08
C LEU A 12 -41.34 -5.69 9.64
N THR A 13 -41.40 -5.13 10.86
CA THR A 13 -40.23 -4.54 11.52
C THR A 13 -39.15 -5.57 11.80
N LEU A 14 -39.53 -6.78 12.22
CA LEU A 14 -38.57 -7.86 12.44
C LEU A 14 -37.86 -8.26 11.13
N LEU A 15 -38.60 -8.34 10.03
CA LEU A 15 -38.06 -8.71 8.73
C LEU A 15 -37.05 -7.67 8.19
N VAL A 16 -37.35 -6.37 8.40
CA VAL A 16 -36.43 -5.28 8.04
C VAL A 16 -35.17 -5.33 8.92
N LEU A 17 -35.31 -5.58 10.21
CA LEU A 17 -34.18 -5.71 11.13
C LEU A 17 -33.26 -6.89 10.75
N VAL A 18 -33.82 -8.04 10.43
CA VAL A 18 -33.04 -9.21 9.97
C VAL A 18 -32.33 -8.91 8.66
N GLY A 19 -33.00 -8.28 7.70
CA GLY A 19 -32.38 -7.86 6.44
C GLY A 19 -31.22 -6.88 6.62
N ALA A 20 -31.36 -5.94 7.56
CA ALA A 20 -30.30 -4.98 7.89
C ALA A 20 -29.07 -5.67 8.53
N ILE A 21 -29.32 -6.62 9.44
CA ILE A 21 -28.25 -7.40 10.11
C ILE A 21 -27.48 -8.23 9.09
N VAL A 22 -28.16 -8.94 8.18
CA VAL A 22 -27.52 -9.74 7.13
C VAL A 22 -26.67 -8.86 6.21
N SER A 23 -27.19 -7.71 5.79
CA SER A 23 -26.46 -6.78 4.91
C SER A 23 -25.22 -6.18 5.58
N ILE A 24 -25.25 -5.94 6.89
CA ILE A 24 -24.10 -5.47 7.66
C ILE A 24 -23.08 -6.60 7.86
N SER A 25 -23.54 -7.83 8.11
CA SER A 25 -22.67 -8.98 8.34
C SER A 25 -21.85 -9.33 7.10
N GLU A 26 -22.48 -9.39 5.91
CA GLU A 26 -21.77 -9.64 4.65
C GLU A 26 -20.71 -8.56 4.36
N ARG A 27 -21.00 -7.30 4.69
CA ARG A 27 -20.06 -6.20 4.49
C ARG A 27 -18.89 -6.25 5.47
N SER A 28 -19.13 -6.72 6.69
CA SER A 28 -18.10 -6.84 7.74
C SER A 28 -17.14 -7.99 7.45
N GLU A 29 -17.61 -9.13 6.97
CA GLU A 29 -16.76 -10.27 6.62
C GLU A 29 -15.78 -9.93 5.48
N VAL A 30 -16.24 -9.22 4.45
CA VAL A 30 -15.38 -8.78 3.34
C VAL A 30 -14.31 -7.79 3.81
N ILE A 31 -14.62 -6.90 4.76
CA ILE A 31 -13.68 -5.92 5.29
C ILE A 31 -12.65 -6.61 6.20
N GLU A 32 -13.07 -7.57 7.02
CA GLU A 32 -12.18 -8.25 7.96
C GLU A 32 -11.19 -9.18 7.24
N GLU A 33 -11.62 -9.90 6.21
CA GLU A 33 -10.74 -10.75 5.40
C GLU A 33 -9.70 -9.94 4.61
N VAL A 34 -10.08 -8.78 4.06
CA VAL A 34 -9.18 -7.86 3.35
C VAL A 34 -8.19 -7.20 4.33
N SER A 35 -8.60 -6.90 5.56
CA SER A 35 -7.75 -6.21 6.54
C SER A 35 -6.56 -7.03 7.04
N LEU A 36 -6.56 -8.34 6.79
CA LEU A 36 -5.49 -9.27 7.19
C LEU A 36 -4.54 -9.62 6.03
N GLN A 37 -4.85 -9.20 4.80
CA GLN A 37 -4.07 -9.60 3.63
C GLN A 37 -2.86 -8.70 3.43
N LYS A 38 -1.66 -9.29 3.34
CA LYS A 38 -0.45 -8.56 2.93
C LYS A 38 -0.59 -8.05 1.48
N VAL A 39 -0.04 -6.87 1.19
CA VAL A 39 0.03 -6.32 -0.19
C VAL A 39 0.78 -7.29 -1.10
N PHE A 40 1.87 -7.89 -0.58
CA PHE A 40 2.66 -8.92 -1.26
C PHE A 40 2.79 -10.13 -0.35
N LYS A 41 2.09 -11.22 -0.68
CA LYS A 41 2.02 -12.44 0.17
C LYS A 41 3.38 -13.10 0.38
N ASP A 42 4.20 -13.18 -0.68
CA ASP A 42 5.44 -13.96 -0.70
C ASP A 42 6.71 -13.08 -0.62
N LEU A 43 6.56 -11.76 -0.40
CA LEU A 43 7.71 -10.86 -0.45
C LEU A 43 8.66 -11.07 0.73
N GLU A 44 8.15 -11.36 1.91
CA GLU A 44 8.95 -11.58 3.11
C GLU A 44 9.97 -12.71 2.92
N ASP A 45 9.56 -13.84 2.33
CA ASP A 45 10.41 -14.98 2.05
C ASP A 45 11.44 -14.70 0.95
N ARG A 46 11.21 -13.66 0.14
CA ARG A 46 12.00 -13.29 -1.02
C ARG A 46 12.83 -12.01 -0.85
N LEU A 47 12.87 -11.44 0.35
CA LEU A 47 13.65 -10.21 0.61
C LEU A 47 15.14 -10.37 0.28
N GLN A 48 15.70 -11.55 0.51
CA GLN A 48 17.08 -11.87 0.16
C GLN A 48 17.36 -11.90 -1.35
N ASP A 49 16.34 -12.14 -2.18
CA ASP A 49 16.44 -12.17 -3.63
C ASP A 49 16.46 -10.76 -4.23
N VAL A 50 16.11 -9.74 -3.45
CA VAL A 50 16.12 -8.36 -3.94
C VAL A 50 17.55 -7.88 -4.15
N HIS A 51 17.85 -7.50 -5.40
CA HIS A 51 19.17 -6.99 -5.80
C HIS A 51 19.13 -5.56 -6.33
N GLN A 52 17.95 -5.07 -6.69
CA GLN A 52 17.77 -3.71 -7.17
C GLN A 52 16.50 -3.11 -6.58
N ILE A 53 16.56 -1.84 -6.23
CA ILE A 53 15.45 -1.03 -5.74
C ILE A 53 15.44 0.24 -6.59
N SER A 54 14.32 0.52 -7.24
CA SER A 54 14.10 1.77 -7.95
C SER A 54 12.94 2.52 -7.31
N ILE A 55 13.16 3.75 -6.94
CA ILE A 55 12.18 4.66 -6.36
C ILE A 55 12.13 5.89 -7.24
N LYS A 56 10.98 6.15 -7.83
CA LYS A 56 10.84 7.30 -8.71
C LYS A 56 9.52 8.02 -8.51
N ASN A 57 9.56 9.31 -8.61
CA ASN A 57 8.39 10.13 -8.90
C ASN A 57 8.56 10.75 -10.30
N ARG A 58 7.78 11.75 -10.63
CA ARG A 58 7.85 12.41 -11.91
C ARG A 58 9.18 13.14 -12.16
N GLU A 59 9.82 13.66 -11.13
CA GLU A 59 10.97 14.59 -11.21
C GLU A 59 12.29 13.91 -10.84
N ASN A 60 12.26 12.99 -9.90
CA ASN A 60 13.43 12.39 -9.30
C ASN A 60 13.36 10.86 -9.33
N ALA A 61 14.53 10.24 -9.39
CA ALA A 61 14.72 8.82 -9.23
C ALA A 61 15.88 8.53 -8.29
N ILE A 62 15.75 7.46 -7.52
CA ILE A 62 16.80 6.84 -6.70
C ILE A 62 16.89 5.39 -7.11
N ASP A 63 18.05 4.99 -7.60
CA ASP A 63 18.32 3.62 -7.97
C ASP A 63 19.42 3.02 -7.09
N LEU A 64 19.07 1.97 -6.37
CA LEU A 64 19.98 1.22 -5.54
C LEU A 64 20.21 -0.18 -6.14
N SER A 65 21.43 -0.64 -6.07
CA SER A 65 21.77 -2.03 -6.43
C SER A 65 22.70 -2.66 -5.41
N ARG A 66 22.62 -3.98 -5.30
CA ARG A 66 23.50 -4.76 -4.44
C ARG A 66 24.75 -5.16 -5.21
N LYS A 67 25.92 -4.64 -4.79
CA LYS A 67 27.23 -4.97 -5.35
C LYS A 67 28.15 -5.46 -4.23
N ASN A 68 28.82 -6.59 -4.42
CA ASN A 68 29.75 -7.16 -3.44
C ASN A 68 29.19 -7.24 -2.01
N LYS A 69 27.89 -7.58 -1.88
CA LYS A 69 27.11 -7.66 -0.64
C LYS A 69 26.74 -6.31 -0.01
N GLU A 70 27.14 -5.18 -0.61
CA GLU A 70 26.80 -3.83 -0.14
C GLU A 70 25.74 -3.21 -1.05
N TRP A 71 24.90 -2.36 -0.49
CA TRP A 71 23.98 -1.53 -1.26
C TRP A 71 24.65 -0.25 -1.73
N VAL A 72 24.51 0.08 -3.00
CA VAL A 72 25.09 1.29 -3.60
C VAL A 72 24.04 2.08 -4.40
N LEU A 73 24.17 3.39 -4.40
CA LEU A 73 23.40 4.31 -5.23
C LEU A 73 24.02 4.31 -6.63
N THR A 74 23.37 3.67 -7.60
CA THR A 74 23.94 3.46 -8.95
C THR A 74 24.06 4.75 -9.75
N ASP A 75 23.15 5.67 -9.55
CA ASP A 75 23.11 7.00 -10.19
C ASP A 75 24.04 8.02 -9.53
N ARG A 76 24.74 7.63 -8.45
CA ARG A 76 25.70 8.48 -7.70
C ARG A 76 27.07 7.82 -7.56
N ASN A 77 27.69 7.43 -8.67
CA ASN A 77 29.01 6.82 -8.72
C ASN A 77 29.18 5.61 -7.78
N ASN A 78 28.10 4.83 -7.56
CA ASN A 78 28.08 3.70 -6.65
C ASN A 78 28.44 4.07 -5.20
N PHE A 79 27.97 5.21 -4.72
CA PHE A 79 28.15 5.58 -3.31
C PHE A 79 27.45 4.56 -2.41
N ILE A 80 28.12 4.17 -1.32
CA ILE A 80 27.60 3.15 -0.40
C ILE A 80 26.35 3.70 0.30
N ALA A 81 25.24 2.96 0.17
CA ALA A 81 23.99 3.27 0.84
C ALA A 81 23.95 2.64 2.23
N SER A 82 23.15 3.23 3.12
CA SER A 82 22.91 2.70 4.44
C SER A 82 22.13 1.38 4.36
N GLU A 83 22.75 0.31 4.80
CA GLU A 83 22.12 -1.02 4.84
C GLU A 83 20.89 -1.02 5.75
N GLU A 84 20.92 -0.27 6.84
CA GLU A 84 19.83 -0.14 7.79
C GLU A 84 18.59 0.49 7.12
N VAL A 85 18.77 1.59 6.38
CA VAL A 85 17.67 2.26 5.66
C VAL A 85 17.08 1.35 4.60
N VAL A 86 17.94 0.65 3.83
CA VAL A 86 17.47 -0.29 2.80
C VAL A 86 16.71 -1.46 3.42
N LYS A 87 17.24 -2.07 4.48
CA LYS A 87 16.54 -3.16 5.20
C LYS A 87 15.22 -2.69 5.79
N GLY A 88 15.20 -1.50 6.38
CA GLY A 88 13.98 -0.89 6.91
C GLY A 88 12.90 -0.74 5.85
N LEU A 89 13.25 -0.21 4.66
CA LEU A 89 12.31 -0.12 3.55
C LEU A 89 11.78 -1.48 3.09
N LEU A 90 12.68 -2.45 2.88
CA LEU A 90 12.29 -3.78 2.41
C LEU A 90 11.35 -4.48 3.38
N LEU A 91 11.66 -4.41 4.67
CA LEU A 91 10.81 -4.96 5.73
C LEU A 91 9.44 -4.26 5.76
N ALA A 92 9.43 -2.93 5.76
CA ALA A 92 8.20 -2.15 5.76
C ALA A 92 7.28 -2.50 4.58
N VAL A 93 7.83 -2.68 3.37
CA VAL A 93 7.05 -3.08 2.17
C VAL A 93 6.50 -4.51 2.32
N SER A 94 7.26 -5.43 2.90
CA SER A 94 6.84 -6.84 3.08
C SER A 94 5.75 -7.00 4.15
N GLU A 95 5.68 -6.06 5.10
CA GLU A 95 4.72 -6.07 6.21
C GLU A 95 3.45 -5.27 5.91
N LEU A 96 3.40 -4.50 4.79
CA LEU A 96 2.21 -3.74 4.41
C LEU A 96 0.98 -4.64 4.29
N LYS A 97 -0.11 -4.23 4.95
CA LYS A 97 -1.40 -4.93 4.93
C LYS A 97 -2.48 -4.09 4.29
N LEU A 98 -3.27 -4.71 3.43
CA LEU A 98 -4.47 -4.08 2.87
C LEU A 98 -5.52 -3.91 3.97
N LYS A 99 -6.03 -2.69 4.14
CA LYS A 99 -7.02 -2.35 5.15
C LYS A 99 -8.40 -2.16 4.55
N GLU A 100 -8.49 -1.32 3.51
CA GLU A 100 -9.74 -0.92 2.91
C GLU A 100 -9.53 -0.56 1.44
N SER A 101 -10.41 -1.04 0.55
CA SER A 101 -10.46 -0.58 -0.83
C SER A 101 -11.06 0.82 -0.90
N LYS A 102 -10.39 1.74 -1.59
CA LYS A 102 -10.82 3.15 -1.65
C LYS A 102 -11.53 3.49 -2.96
N THR A 103 -10.94 3.16 -4.09
CA THR A 103 -11.52 3.45 -5.40
C THR A 103 -10.84 2.65 -6.50
N SER A 104 -11.60 2.32 -7.53
CA SER A 104 -11.10 1.80 -8.81
C SER A 104 -11.31 2.77 -9.96
N ARG A 105 -11.85 3.97 -9.68
CA ARG A 105 -12.12 5.00 -10.69
C ARG A 105 -10.87 5.82 -10.94
N GLU A 106 -10.42 5.85 -12.19
CA GLU A 106 -9.16 6.46 -12.59
C GLU A 106 -9.09 7.96 -12.26
N GLU A 107 -10.22 8.67 -12.42
CA GLU A 107 -10.33 10.10 -12.12
C GLU A 107 -10.20 10.46 -10.65
N LEU A 108 -10.29 9.47 -9.73
CA LEU A 108 -10.13 9.68 -8.30
C LEU A 108 -8.72 9.34 -7.77
N LEU A 109 -7.91 8.60 -8.56
CA LEU A 109 -6.56 8.21 -8.15
C LEU A 109 -5.65 9.41 -7.78
N PRO A 110 -5.69 10.56 -8.50
CA PRO A 110 -4.89 11.73 -8.13
C PRO A 110 -5.23 12.32 -6.75
N ARG A 111 -6.44 12.13 -6.24
CA ARG A 111 -6.82 12.60 -4.89
C ARG A 111 -6.08 11.83 -3.79
N LEU A 112 -5.67 10.60 -4.09
CA LEU A 112 -4.94 9.71 -3.19
C LEU A 112 -3.42 9.69 -3.51
N HIS A 113 -2.99 10.39 -4.56
CA HIS A 113 -1.62 10.38 -5.12
C HIS A 113 -1.17 8.96 -5.53
N VAL A 114 -2.08 8.16 -6.09
CA VAL A 114 -1.80 6.79 -6.58
C VAL A 114 -2.08 6.62 -8.06
N GLU A 115 -2.14 7.72 -8.79
CA GLU A 115 -2.16 7.75 -10.25
C GLU A 115 -0.83 7.23 -10.82
N ASP A 116 -0.80 6.97 -12.12
CA ASP A 116 0.44 6.57 -12.78
C ASP A 116 1.49 7.68 -12.70
N VAL A 117 2.73 7.32 -12.33
CA VAL A 117 3.85 8.26 -12.17
C VAL A 117 4.14 9.05 -13.45
N SER A 118 3.87 8.48 -14.62
CA SER A 118 4.07 9.14 -15.93
C SER A 118 3.03 10.23 -16.24
N LYS A 119 1.91 10.26 -15.50
CA LYS A 119 0.86 11.26 -15.75
C LYS A 119 1.34 12.67 -15.42
N LYS A 120 0.81 13.64 -16.20
CA LYS A 120 1.05 15.06 -15.92
C LYS A 120 0.56 15.39 -14.51
N ASP A 121 1.39 16.13 -13.76
CA ASP A 121 1.12 16.57 -12.38
C ASP A 121 0.98 15.43 -11.35
N SER A 122 1.49 14.23 -11.68
CA SER A 122 1.51 13.10 -10.76
C SER A 122 2.34 13.42 -9.51
N LYS A 123 1.76 13.09 -8.35
CA LYS A 123 2.39 13.17 -7.03
C LYS A 123 2.70 11.80 -6.44
N SER A 124 2.46 10.76 -7.20
CA SER A 124 2.72 9.39 -6.80
C SER A 124 4.21 9.05 -6.79
N ILE A 125 4.57 8.05 -6.03
CA ILE A 125 5.92 7.47 -6.01
C ILE A 125 5.79 6.01 -6.45
N LEU A 126 6.59 5.60 -7.42
CA LEU A 126 6.69 4.20 -7.84
C LEU A 126 7.91 3.56 -7.19
N LEU A 127 7.68 2.49 -6.46
CA LEU A 127 8.71 1.60 -5.92
C LEU A 127 8.73 0.32 -6.74
N VAL A 128 9.91 -0.10 -7.19
CA VAL A 128 10.12 -1.36 -7.92
C VAL A 128 11.25 -2.13 -7.26
N LEU A 129 10.99 -3.37 -6.88
CA LEU A 129 11.99 -4.32 -6.37
C LEU A 129 12.27 -5.38 -7.44
N ARG A 130 13.55 -5.63 -7.73
CA ARG A 130 13.98 -6.59 -8.76
C ARG A 130 15.01 -7.56 -8.20
N ASP A 131 15.04 -8.75 -8.80
CA ASP A 131 16.06 -9.74 -8.52
C ASP A 131 17.36 -9.48 -9.30
N GLN A 132 18.36 -10.35 -9.11
CA GLN A 132 19.66 -10.28 -9.79
C GLN A 132 19.54 -10.38 -11.33
N LYS A 133 18.47 -11.02 -11.84
CA LYS A 133 18.18 -11.15 -13.27
C LYS A 133 17.31 -10.03 -13.82
N ASN A 134 17.14 -8.95 -13.05
CA ASN A 134 16.30 -7.80 -13.39
C ASN A 134 14.79 -8.12 -13.50
N LYS A 135 14.34 -9.28 -12.97
CA LYS A 135 12.93 -9.64 -12.91
C LYS A 135 12.25 -8.90 -11.75
N VAL A 136 11.07 -8.35 -11.99
CA VAL A 136 10.28 -7.68 -10.95
C VAL A 136 9.81 -8.69 -9.91
N ILE A 137 10.11 -8.42 -8.65
CA ILE A 137 9.64 -9.15 -7.46
C ILE A 137 8.39 -8.48 -6.91
N ALA A 138 8.43 -7.15 -6.78
CA ALA A 138 7.32 -6.34 -6.30
C ALA A 138 7.33 -4.96 -6.97
N GLU A 139 6.15 -4.42 -7.22
CA GLU A 139 5.97 -3.10 -7.78
C GLU A 139 4.77 -2.44 -7.11
N LEU A 140 4.96 -1.21 -6.62
CA LEU A 140 3.96 -0.51 -5.83
C LEU A 140 3.98 0.99 -6.11
N ILE A 141 2.82 1.54 -6.42
CA ILE A 141 2.59 2.97 -6.41
C ILE A 141 2.19 3.37 -5.00
N ILE A 142 2.94 4.31 -4.43
CA ILE A 142 2.81 4.80 -3.06
C ILE A 142 2.28 6.23 -3.13
N GLY A 143 1.16 6.45 -2.48
CA GLY A 143 0.46 7.72 -2.44
C GLY A 143 0.72 8.52 -1.16
N LYS A 144 -0.21 9.42 -0.86
CA LYS A 144 -0.17 10.24 0.35
C LYS A 144 -0.47 9.42 1.61
N GLU A 145 -0.05 9.94 2.75
CA GLU A 145 -0.45 9.42 4.05
C GLU A 145 -1.95 9.62 4.28
N ALA A 146 -2.57 8.68 4.97
CA ALA A 146 -3.95 8.82 5.38
C ALA A 146 -4.02 9.69 6.65
N GLU A 147 -4.75 10.80 6.55
CA GLU A 147 -5.08 11.62 7.70
C GLU A 147 -6.04 10.83 8.59
N GLN A 148 -5.58 10.42 9.77
CA GLN A 148 -6.34 9.70 10.82
C GLN A 148 -7.06 8.43 10.36
N MET A 149 -6.53 7.31 10.77
CA MET A 149 -7.31 6.08 10.84
C MET A 149 -8.02 6.03 12.19
N ALA A 150 -9.34 6.28 12.21
CA ALA A 150 -10.13 6.13 13.42
C ALA A 150 -10.00 4.70 13.96
N GLY A 151 -9.48 4.56 15.18
CA GLY A 151 -9.37 3.28 15.88
C GLY A 151 -8.14 2.43 15.59
N VAL A 152 -7.12 2.95 14.88
CA VAL A 152 -5.87 2.23 14.62
C VAL A 152 -4.69 3.07 15.09
N THR A 153 -3.85 2.49 15.95
CA THR A 153 -2.56 3.04 16.36
C THR A 153 -1.50 2.76 15.28
N GLY A 154 -1.63 3.36 14.08
CA GLY A 154 -0.69 3.14 12.99
C GLY A 154 -0.83 4.16 11.88
N MET A 155 0.29 4.44 11.20
CA MET A 155 0.28 5.26 10.00
C MET A 155 -0.28 4.44 8.84
N GLY A 156 -1.28 5.00 8.14
CA GLY A 156 -1.82 4.41 6.93
C GLY A 156 -1.32 5.15 5.71
N ARG A 157 -1.17 4.45 4.59
CA ARG A 157 -0.78 5.04 3.32
C ARG A 157 -1.64 4.51 2.18
N TYR A 158 -2.00 5.38 1.24
CA TYR A 158 -2.69 4.91 0.06
C TYR A 158 -1.70 4.25 -0.89
N VAL A 159 -2.09 3.09 -1.41
CA VAL A 159 -1.24 2.31 -2.33
C VAL A 159 -2.06 1.74 -3.48
N ARG A 160 -1.40 1.44 -4.60
CA ARG A 160 -1.97 0.73 -5.74
C ARG A 160 -0.87 -0.07 -6.45
N LYS A 161 -1.14 -1.29 -6.84
CA LYS A 161 -0.24 -1.98 -7.77
C LYS A 161 -0.46 -1.42 -9.19
N PRO A 162 0.60 -1.23 -9.99
CA PRO A 162 0.48 -0.62 -11.31
C PRO A 162 -0.47 -1.35 -12.26
N ASP A 163 -0.52 -2.69 -12.18
CA ASP A 163 -1.38 -3.57 -12.96
C ASP A 163 -2.81 -3.68 -12.44
N GLU A 164 -3.09 -3.15 -11.25
CA GLU A 164 -4.41 -3.16 -10.63
C GLU A 164 -5.08 -1.78 -10.74
N LYS A 165 -6.40 -1.76 -10.91
CA LYS A 165 -7.19 -0.51 -10.94
C LYS A 165 -7.50 0.01 -9.54
N THR A 166 -7.60 -0.89 -8.57
CA THR A 166 -8.06 -0.57 -7.22
C THR A 166 -6.96 0.06 -6.38
N ALA A 167 -7.23 1.25 -5.88
CA ALA A 167 -6.44 1.90 -4.85
C ALA A 167 -6.90 1.45 -3.47
N TRP A 168 -5.96 1.21 -2.59
CA TRP A 168 -6.16 0.69 -1.23
C TRP A 168 -5.61 1.65 -0.19
N LEU A 169 -6.24 1.66 0.98
CA LEU A 169 -5.60 2.09 2.21
C LEU A 169 -4.82 0.90 2.77
N ALA A 170 -3.52 1.05 2.90
CA ALA A 170 -2.66 0.06 3.54
C ALA A 170 -2.24 0.52 4.93
N GLU A 171 -2.15 -0.43 5.85
CA GLU A 171 -1.62 -0.26 7.19
C GLU A 171 -0.15 -0.69 7.21
N GLY A 172 0.71 0.14 7.78
CA GLY A 172 2.15 -0.07 7.90
C GLY A 172 2.91 1.25 7.78
N ASN A 173 4.09 1.28 8.41
CA ASN A 173 4.96 2.45 8.35
C ASN A 173 5.94 2.31 7.18
N ILE A 174 5.57 2.81 6.01
CA ILE A 174 6.45 2.85 4.85
C ILE A 174 6.97 4.28 4.63
N GLU A 175 8.27 4.47 4.83
CA GLU A 175 8.96 5.71 4.51
C GLU A 175 9.76 5.54 3.23
N VAL A 176 9.50 6.40 2.25
CA VAL A 176 10.17 6.37 0.95
C VAL A 176 10.81 7.72 0.70
N PHE A 177 12.12 7.73 0.56
CA PHE A 177 12.90 8.95 0.40
C PHE A 177 13.35 9.13 -1.06
N LEU A 178 13.10 10.32 -1.61
CA LEU A 178 13.67 10.79 -2.88
C LEU A 178 14.90 11.69 -2.68
N ASP A 179 15.24 11.99 -1.43
CA ASP A 179 16.46 12.68 -1.04
C ASP A 179 17.59 11.66 -0.85
N VAL A 180 18.67 11.81 -1.65
CA VAL A 180 19.86 10.95 -1.61
C VAL A 180 20.49 10.91 -0.22
N ASN A 181 20.49 12.04 0.51
CA ASN A 181 21.13 12.13 1.83
C ASN A 181 20.49 11.20 2.86
N LYS A 182 19.24 10.81 2.66
CA LYS A 182 18.53 9.84 3.54
C LYS A 182 19.01 8.41 3.36
N TRP A 183 19.69 8.12 2.25
CA TRP A 183 20.19 6.79 1.92
C TRP A 183 21.65 6.56 2.33
N VAL A 184 22.33 7.57 2.84
CA VAL A 184 23.72 7.48 3.23
C VAL A 184 23.87 7.66 4.74
N ASN A 185 24.82 6.96 5.33
CA ASN A 185 25.14 7.17 6.75
C ASN A 185 25.82 8.55 6.90
N PRO A 186 25.35 9.42 7.79
CA PRO A 186 26.10 10.61 8.15
C PRO A 186 27.44 10.16 8.75
N LYS A 187 28.54 10.71 8.23
CA LYS A 187 29.87 10.52 8.81
C LYS A 187 29.98 11.22 10.15
#